data_151f77bd2dd9927a81420eddd1abde48
#
_entry.id   151f77bd2dd9927a81420eddd1abde48
#
_cell.length_a   1.000
_cell.length_b   1.000
_cell.length_c   1.000
_cell.angle_alpha   90.00
_cell.angle_beta   90.00
_cell.angle_gamma   90.00
#
_symmetry.space_group_name_H-M   'P 1'
#
loop_
_entity.id
_entity.type
_entity.pdbx_description
1 polymer ?
#
loop_
_entity_poly.entity_id
_entity_poly.type
_entity_poly.pdbx_seq_one_letter_code
_entity_poly.pdbx_strand_id
1 'polypeptide(L)'
;MTIFVNFKKDMSKTAYIFPGQGSQFPGMAQELYESHKDLMERANELLGFRITDFMFEGTEEDLKAARVTQPAIFMHSVLLALDQEQQPDMVAGHSLGEFSALVACGALDWEDGLRLVALRASEMQKCCEAVPGTMAAVIKLPDEVIESVCAELEGVVPANYNSPGQVVISGEASAIDLACVKMKEAGAKRALPLSVSGAFHSPLMEPAREALGKAIEATPFRVPRCPIYQNVTALPSTDPETIKANLLKQLTSPVRWTQTVQNMLADGATRFVELGPGTVLQGLVKRIAPSPTEISIEGIQ
;
A
#
# COMPACT_ATOMS: atom_id res chain seq x y z
N MET A 1 2.97 -42.39 -35.40
CA MET A 1 2.08 -41.23 -35.15
C MET A 1 2.18 -40.88 -33.68
N THR A 2 3.16 -40.05 -33.36
CA THR A 2 3.49 -39.69 -31.95
C THR A 2 2.64 -38.48 -31.58
N ILE A 3 1.66 -38.69 -30.68
CA ILE A 3 0.81 -37.62 -30.17
C ILE A 3 1.63 -36.87 -29.15
N PHE A 4 2.14 -35.70 -29.53
CA PHE A 4 2.63 -34.72 -28.55
C PHE A 4 1.43 -34.15 -27.80
N VAL A 5 1.15 -34.70 -26.61
CA VAL A 5 0.26 -34.06 -25.65
C VAL A 5 1.00 -32.86 -25.08
N ASN A 6 0.62 -31.70 -25.60
CA ASN A 6 1.12 -30.41 -25.11
C ASN A 6 0.46 -30.18 -23.72
N PHE A 7 1.11 -30.63 -22.65
CA PHE A 7 0.81 -30.18 -21.31
C PHE A 7 1.23 -28.70 -21.21
N LYS A 8 0.37 -27.80 -21.65
CA LYS A 8 0.35 -26.45 -21.09
C LYS A 8 -0.01 -26.66 -19.60
N LYS A 9 1.01 -26.80 -18.76
CA LYS A 9 0.85 -26.73 -17.32
C LYS A 9 0.17 -25.40 -17.08
N ASP A 10 -1.04 -25.43 -16.54
CA ASP A 10 -1.82 -24.27 -16.17
C ASP A 10 -0.99 -23.51 -15.11
N MET A 11 -0.18 -22.53 -15.56
CA MET A 11 0.76 -21.77 -14.74
C MET A 11 0.05 -20.53 -14.17
N SER A 12 -1.23 -20.68 -13.83
CA SER A 12 -2.00 -19.64 -13.16
C SER A 12 -1.40 -19.37 -11.78
N LYS A 13 -0.77 -18.19 -11.61
CA LYS A 13 -0.27 -17.74 -10.31
C LYS A 13 -1.24 -16.81 -9.64
N THR A 14 -1.42 -17.02 -8.33
CA THR A 14 -2.27 -16.18 -7.48
C THR A 14 -1.41 -15.14 -6.77
N ALA A 15 -1.79 -13.88 -6.93
CA ALA A 15 -1.23 -12.73 -6.27
C ALA A 15 -2.17 -12.21 -5.18
N TYR A 16 -1.70 -12.12 -3.93
CA TYR A 16 -2.44 -11.39 -2.90
C TYR A 16 -1.97 -9.95 -2.87
N ILE A 17 -2.92 -9.03 -2.91
CA ILE A 17 -2.67 -7.60 -2.87
C ILE A 17 -3.40 -6.96 -1.68
N PHE A 18 -2.72 -6.00 -1.04
CA PHE A 18 -3.17 -5.42 0.22
C PHE A 18 -3.35 -3.91 0.08
N PRO A 19 -4.55 -3.37 0.40
CA PRO A 19 -4.83 -1.95 0.27
C PRO A 19 -4.09 -1.11 1.32
N GLY A 20 -3.98 0.18 1.04
CA GLY A 20 -3.45 1.19 1.93
C GLY A 20 -4.51 2.16 2.43
N GLN A 21 -4.03 3.26 3.01
CA GLN A 21 -4.87 4.34 3.54
C GLN A 21 -5.81 4.89 2.46
N GLY A 22 -7.07 5.11 2.85
CA GLY A 22 -8.16 5.52 1.96
C GLY A 22 -9.15 4.39 1.65
N SER A 23 -8.89 3.17 2.12
CA SER A 23 -9.78 2.01 1.94
C SER A 23 -10.66 1.72 3.17
N GLN A 24 -10.40 2.35 4.32
CA GLN A 24 -11.14 2.16 5.56
C GLN A 24 -12.59 2.65 5.47
N PHE A 25 -13.47 1.99 6.20
CA PHE A 25 -14.88 2.38 6.34
C PHE A 25 -15.46 1.96 7.71
N PRO A 26 -16.47 2.66 8.25
CA PRO A 26 -17.14 2.27 9.48
C PRO A 26 -17.74 0.87 9.41
N GLY A 27 -17.54 0.05 10.43
CA GLY A 27 -18.01 -1.33 10.49
C GLY A 27 -17.04 -2.35 9.90
N MET A 28 -15.87 -1.92 9.38
CA MET A 28 -14.87 -2.83 8.79
C MET A 28 -14.42 -3.93 9.75
N ALA A 29 -14.28 -5.17 9.27
CA ALA A 29 -13.86 -6.36 10.00
C ALA A 29 -14.74 -6.76 11.22
N GLN A 30 -15.93 -6.18 11.39
CA GLN A 30 -16.80 -6.54 12.49
C GLN A 30 -17.25 -8.01 12.42
N GLU A 31 -17.49 -8.52 11.23
CA GLU A 31 -17.85 -9.92 10.96
C GLU A 31 -16.74 -10.91 11.30
N LEU A 32 -15.49 -10.47 11.35
CA LEU A 32 -14.33 -11.29 11.70
C LEU A 32 -14.10 -11.38 13.23
N TYR A 33 -14.85 -10.61 14.04
CA TYR A 33 -14.56 -10.50 15.47
C TYR A 33 -14.71 -11.82 16.21
N GLU A 34 -15.81 -12.56 15.98
CA GLU A 34 -16.06 -13.80 16.73
C GLU A 34 -15.03 -14.89 16.38
N SER A 35 -14.56 -14.95 15.15
CA SER A 35 -13.55 -15.93 14.72
C SER A 35 -12.13 -15.55 15.15
N HIS A 36 -11.84 -14.26 15.33
CA HIS A 36 -10.51 -13.74 15.63
C HIS A 36 -10.43 -12.90 16.91
N LYS A 37 -11.33 -13.15 17.84
CA LYS A 37 -11.46 -12.36 19.07
C LYS A 37 -10.14 -12.20 19.82
N ASP A 38 -9.41 -13.31 20.02
CA ASP A 38 -8.14 -13.29 20.74
C ASP A 38 -7.09 -12.41 20.07
N LEU A 39 -7.02 -12.44 18.72
CA LEU A 39 -6.11 -11.61 17.94
C LEU A 39 -6.50 -10.12 18.00
N MET A 40 -7.80 -9.82 17.92
CA MET A 40 -8.28 -8.44 17.99
C MET A 40 -8.11 -7.84 19.39
N GLU A 41 -8.42 -8.61 20.47
CA GLU A 41 -8.16 -8.15 21.84
C GLU A 41 -6.65 -7.99 22.10
N ARG A 42 -5.83 -8.89 21.55
CA ARG A 42 -4.37 -8.73 21.62
C ARG A 42 -3.89 -7.48 20.90
N ALA A 43 -4.49 -7.12 19.76
CA ALA A 43 -4.19 -5.88 19.05
C ALA A 43 -4.55 -4.64 19.89
N ASN A 44 -5.73 -4.64 20.56
CA ASN A 44 -6.13 -3.59 21.49
C ASN A 44 -5.10 -3.38 22.61
N GLU A 45 -4.60 -4.48 23.20
CA GLU A 45 -3.55 -4.42 24.24
C GLU A 45 -2.25 -3.82 23.70
N LEU A 46 -1.78 -4.29 22.53
CA LEU A 46 -0.54 -3.84 21.91
C LEU A 46 -0.55 -2.35 21.55
N LEU A 47 -1.70 -1.85 21.10
CA LEU A 47 -1.88 -0.45 20.74
C LEU A 47 -2.11 0.46 21.95
N GLY A 48 -2.52 -0.10 23.10
CA GLY A 48 -2.87 0.67 24.29
C GLY A 48 -4.21 1.41 24.20
N PHE A 49 -5.01 1.10 23.17
CA PHE A 49 -6.38 1.59 22.99
C PHE A 49 -7.19 0.57 22.18
N ARG A 50 -8.50 0.64 22.27
CA ARG A 50 -9.39 -0.30 21.58
C ARG A 50 -9.57 0.12 20.12
N ILE A 51 -8.75 -0.44 19.25
CA ILE A 51 -8.87 -0.24 17.80
C ILE A 51 -10.19 -0.82 17.27
N THR A 52 -10.69 -1.89 17.87
CA THR A 52 -11.96 -2.52 17.54
C THR A 52 -13.15 -1.57 17.67
N ASP A 53 -13.16 -0.68 18.67
CA ASP A 53 -14.24 0.28 18.85
C ASP A 53 -14.30 1.27 17.67
N PHE A 54 -13.13 1.72 17.20
CA PHE A 54 -13.04 2.57 16.01
C PHE A 54 -13.42 1.84 14.72
N MET A 55 -13.00 0.58 14.58
CA MET A 55 -13.31 -0.22 13.39
C MET A 55 -14.80 -0.50 13.26
N PHE A 56 -15.47 -0.83 14.36
CA PHE A 56 -16.86 -1.31 14.37
C PHE A 56 -17.89 -0.17 14.47
N GLU A 57 -17.63 0.80 15.36
CA GLU A 57 -18.59 1.84 15.73
C GLU A 57 -18.07 3.26 15.41
N GLY A 58 -16.80 3.41 15.02
CA GLY A 58 -16.22 4.71 14.71
C GLY A 58 -16.85 5.35 13.48
N THR A 59 -16.86 6.68 13.47
CA THR A 59 -17.31 7.46 12.31
C THR A 59 -16.23 7.52 11.22
N GLU A 60 -16.60 7.97 10.01
CA GLU A 60 -15.61 8.26 8.97
C GLU A 60 -14.53 9.25 9.43
N GLU A 61 -14.87 10.20 10.31
CA GLU A 61 -13.92 11.18 10.84
C GLU A 61 -12.93 10.52 11.81
N ASP A 62 -13.40 9.64 12.69
CA ASP A 62 -12.54 8.88 13.61
C ASP A 62 -11.52 8.02 12.84
N LEU A 63 -11.97 7.44 11.73
CA LEU A 63 -11.14 6.60 10.86
C LEU A 63 -10.17 7.38 9.95
N LYS A 64 -10.19 8.72 9.93
CA LYS A 64 -9.22 9.54 9.16
C LYS A 64 -7.88 9.72 9.88
N ALA A 65 -7.86 9.65 11.20
CA ALA A 65 -6.63 9.81 11.96
C ALA A 65 -5.66 8.66 11.66
N ALA A 66 -4.45 8.95 11.18
CA ALA A 66 -3.47 7.94 10.75
C ALA A 66 -3.20 6.88 11.83
N ARG A 67 -3.17 7.29 13.11
CA ARG A 67 -3.00 6.39 14.27
C ARG A 67 -4.11 5.35 14.42
N VAL A 68 -5.28 5.61 13.83
CA VAL A 68 -6.43 4.68 13.79
C VAL A 68 -6.48 3.98 12.45
N THR A 69 -6.43 4.74 11.36
CA THR A 69 -6.56 4.24 9.98
C THR A 69 -5.59 3.11 9.67
N GLN A 70 -4.29 3.34 9.96
CA GLN A 70 -3.26 2.39 9.54
C GLN A 70 -3.34 1.06 10.30
N PRO A 71 -3.44 1.04 11.65
CA PRO A 71 -3.66 -0.21 12.37
C PRO A 71 -4.97 -0.92 12.00
N ALA A 72 -6.06 -0.19 11.76
CA ALA A 72 -7.35 -0.76 11.39
C ALA A 72 -7.28 -1.51 10.04
N ILE A 73 -6.72 -0.87 9.01
CA ILE A 73 -6.53 -1.51 7.69
C ILE A 73 -5.58 -2.71 7.79
N PHE A 74 -4.48 -2.55 8.53
CA PHE A 74 -3.51 -3.63 8.74
C PHE A 74 -4.18 -4.85 9.39
N MET A 75 -4.89 -4.66 10.50
CA MET A 75 -5.56 -5.76 11.20
C MET A 75 -6.58 -6.44 10.32
N HIS A 76 -7.47 -5.68 9.65
CA HIS A 76 -8.45 -6.26 8.73
C HIS A 76 -7.76 -7.12 7.66
N SER A 77 -6.75 -6.57 7.00
CA SER A 77 -6.00 -7.26 5.93
C SER A 77 -5.29 -8.52 6.42
N VAL A 78 -4.68 -8.47 7.61
CA VAL A 78 -3.98 -9.61 8.20
C VAL A 78 -4.96 -10.72 8.58
N LEU A 79 -6.10 -10.40 9.20
CA LEU A 79 -7.12 -11.38 9.57
C LEU A 79 -7.65 -12.12 8.33
N LEU A 80 -7.98 -11.38 7.27
CA LEU A 80 -8.41 -11.99 6.01
C LEU A 80 -7.32 -12.87 5.38
N ALA A 81 -6.05 -12.49 5.50
CA ALA A 81 -4.95 -13.30 4.99
C ALA A 81 -4.75 -14.58 5.78
N LEU A 82 -5.00 -14.57 7.09
CA LEU A 82 -4.94 -15.76 7.96
C LEU A 82 -6.06 -16.76 7.65
N ASP A 83 -7.22 -16.28 7.19
CA ASP A 83 -8.36 -17.14 6.81
C ASP A 83 -8.19 -17.80 5.44
N GLN A 84 -7.16 -17.41 4.66
CA GLN A 84 -6.97 -18.01 3.35
C GLN A 84 -6.34 -19.41 3.45
N GLU A 85 -7.06 -20.42 2.99
CA GLU A 85 -6.54 -21.78 2.89
C GLU A 85 -5.42 -21.91 1.84
N GLN A 86 -5.56 -21.18 0.74
CA GLN A 86 -4.60 -21.16 -0.35
C GLN A 86 -3.46 -20.17 -0.06
N GLN A 87 -2.22 -20.64 -0.20
CA GLN A 87 -1.08 -19.74 -0.15
C GLN A 87 -0.90 -19.00 -1.49
N PRO A 88 -0.54 -17.72 -1.48
CA PRO A 88 -0.27 -16.98 -2.70
C PRO A 88 1.08 -17.38 -3.30
N ASP A 89 1.21 -17.25 -4.63
CA ASP A 89 2.49 -17.40 -5.33
C ASP A 89 3.35 -16.13 -5.24
N MET A 90 2.72 -14.99 -4.94
CA MET A 90 3.36 -13.69 -4.78
C MET A 90 2.46 -12.73 -4.01
N VAL A 91 3.07 -11.74 -3.37
CA VAL A 91 2.32 -10.71 -2.62
C VAL A 91 2.82 -9.32 -2.94
N ALA A 92 1.93 -8.32 -2.84
CA ALA A 92 2.26 -6.90 -2.86
C ALA A 92 1.28 -6.11 -1.99
N GLY A 93 1.70 -4.95 -1.51
CA GLY A 93 0.81 -4.04 -0.79
C GLY A 93 1.06 -2.60 -1.18
N HIS A 94 0.01 -1.79 -1.23
CA HIS A 94 0.11 -0.38 -1.55
C HIS A 94 0.42 0.42 -0.28
N SER A 95 1.60 1.03 -0.21
CA SER A 95 2.04 1.83 0.95
C SER A 95 1.93 1.05 2.27
N LEU A 96 0.97 1.37 3.13
CA LEU A 96 0.67 0.62 4.35
C LEU A 96 0.47 -0.89 4.09
N GLY A 97 -0.19 -1.24 3.01
CA GLY A 97 -0.47 -2.63 2.65
C GLY A 97 0.78 -3.49 2.47
N GLU A 98 1.96 -2.90 2.25
CA GLU A 98 3.23 -3.65 2.20
C GLU A 98 3.53 -4.35 3.53
N PHE A 99 3.15 -3.77 4.68
CA PHE A 99 3.27 -4.43 5.99
C PHE A 99 2.35 -5.64 6.11
N SER A 100 1.10 -5.53 5.63
CA SER A 100 0.17 -6.66 5.57
C SER A 100 0.67 -7.77 4.65
N ALA A 101 1.24 -7.41 3.50
CA ALA A 101 1.86 -8.35 2.57
C ALA A 101 3.05 -9.09 3.20
N LEU A 102 3.89 -8.40 4.00
CA LEU A 102 5.00 -9.01 4.73
C LEU A 102 4.53 -10.04 5.76
N VAL A 103 3.43 -9.78 6.44
CA VAL A 103 2.82 -10.77 7.36
C VAL A 103 2.24 -11.93 6.57
N ALA A 104 1.50 -11.68 5.51
CA ALA A 104 0.86 -12.71 4.69
C ALA A 104 1.86 -13.68 4.06
N CYS A 105 3.04 -13.21 3.63
CA CYS A 105 4.09 -14.08 3.12
C CYS A 105 4.98 -14.70 4.21
N GLY A 106 4.76 -14.36 5.48
CA GLY A 106 5.50 -14.90 6.63
C GLY A 106 6.88 -14.26 6.86
N ALA A 107 7.20 -13.17 6.17
CA ALA A 107 8.43 -12.42 6.39
C ALA A 107 8.43 -11.67 7.72
N LEU A 108 7.27 -11.25 8.21
CA LEU A 108 7.08 -10.48 9.43
C LEU A 108 6.03 -11.14 10.32
N ASP A 109 6.28 -11.16 11.63
CA ASP A 109 5.26 -11.54 12.60
C ASP A 109 4.17 -10.45 12.68
N TRP A 110 2.92 -10.85 12.91
CA TRP A 110 1.80 -9.89 12.89
C TRP A 110 1.83 -8.89 14.05
N GLU A 111 2.29 -9.31 15.27
CA GLU A 111 2.44 -8.38 16.38
C GLU A 111 3.55 -7.36 16.12
N ASP A 112 4.66 -7.81 15.58
CA ASP A 112 5.76 -6.91 15.18
C ASP A 112 5.32 -5.99 14.05
N GLY A 113 4.58 -6.50 13.08
CA GLY A 113 3.94 -5.71 12.02
C GLY A 113 3.03 -4.63 12.56
N LEU A 114 2.17 -4.97 13.53
CA LEU A 114 1.27 -4.00 14.16
C LEU A 114 2.03 -2.91 14.93
N ARG A 115 3.09 -3.27 15.68
CA ARG A 115 3.95 -2.30 16.37
C ARG A 115 4.63 -1.35 15.40
N LEU A 116 5.16 -1.86 14.28
CA LEU A 116 5.77 -1.04 13.23
C LEU A 116 4.76 -0.11 12.58
N VAL A 117 3.55 -0.60 12.28
CA VAL A 117 2.45 0.20 11.69
C VAL A 117 1.99 1.30 12.64
N ALA A 118 1.84 0.99 13.93
CA ALA A 118 1.48 1.99 14.95
C ALA A 118 2.56 3.09 15.07
N LEU A 119 3.82 2.70 15.11
CA LEU A 119 4.94 3.65 15.12
C LEU A 119 4.95 4.49 13.84
N ARG A 120 4.82 3.84 12.66
CA ARG A 120 4.75 4.53 11.37
C ARG A 120 3.67 5.61 11.37
N ALA A 121 2.47 5.26 11.79
CA ALA A 121 1.34 6.18 11.83
C ALA A 121 1.60 7.38 12.76
N SER A 122 2.16 7.12 13.95
CA SER A 122 2.52 8.15 14.92
C SER A 122 3.59 9.10 14.39
N GLU A 123 4.66 8.58 13.82
CA GLU A 123 5.76 9.40 13.31
C GLU A 123 5.36 10.19 12.05
N MET A 124 4.56 9.60 11.16
CA MET A 124 3.99 10.33 10.02
C MET A 124 3.09 11.48 10.49
N GLN A 125 2.28 11.28 11.52
CA GLN A 125 1.44 12.34 12.09
C GLN A 125 2.29 13.51 12.60
N LYS A 126 3.38 13.25 13.30
CA LYS A 126 4.30 14.30 13.76
C LYS A 126 4.89 15.10 12.60
N CYS A 127 5.23 14.44 11.49
CA CYS A 127 5.70 15.14 10.29
C CYS A 127 4.61 16.05 9.70
N CYS A 128 3.35 15.58 9.67
CA CYS A 128 2.22 16.36 9.19
C CYS A 128 1.94 17.62 10.05
N GLU A 129 2.15 17.51 11.37
CA GLU A 129 2.00 18.61 12.32
C GLU A 129 3.16 19.63 12.22
N ALA A 130 4.35 19.16 11.89
CA ALA A 130 5.55 19.99 11.80
C ALA A 130 5.59 20.85 10.51
N VAL A 131 5.16 20.28 9.39
CA VAL A 131 5.16 20.96 8.08
C VAL A 131 3.82 20.73 7.38
N PRO A 132 3.06 21.80 7.07
CA PRO A 132 1.83 21.69 6.29
C PRO A 132 2.11 21.14 4.89
N GLY A 133 1.79 19.86 4.69
CA GLY A 133 1.96 19.18 3.43
C GLY A 133 0.64 18.60 2.93
N THR A 134 0.58 18.31 1.64
CA THR A 134 -0.57 17.66 1.02
C THR A 134 -0.16 16.86 -0.22
N MET A 135 -1.13 16.24 -0.85
CA MET A 135 -0.98 15.48 -2.08
C MET A 135 -2.03 15.91 -3.11
N ALA A 136 -1.75 15.70 -4.39
CA ALA A 136 -2.73 15.91 -5.45
C ALA A 136 -2.71 14.77 -6.47
N ALA A 137 -3.89 14.38 -6.94
CA ALA A 137 -4.04 13.40 -8.02
C ALA A 137 -3.98 14.09 -9.39
N VAL A 138 -3.04 13.69 -10.22
CA VAL A 138 -2.88 14.12 -11.60
C VAL A 138 -3.42 13.05 -12.53
N ILE A 139 -4.39 13.42 -13.39
CA ILE A 139 -5.13 12.47 -14.22
C ILE A 139 -4.94 12.77 -15.70
N LYS A 140 -4.62 11.72 -16.48
CA LYS A 140 -4.45 11.77 -17.93
C LYS A 140 -3.33 12.72 -18.39
N LEU A 141 -2.19 12.63 -17.74
CA LEU A 141 -0.93 13.22 -18.18
C LEU A 141 0.13 12.11 -18.18
N PRO A 142 1.04 12.03 -19.16
CA PRO A 142 2.14 11.06 -19.16
C PRO A 142 3.05 11.23 -17.94
N ASP A 143 3.56 10.10 -17.43
CA ASP A 143 4.39 10.08 -16.22
C ASP A 143 5.65 10.95 -16.38
N GLU A 144 6.28 10.93 -17.56
CA GLU A 144 7.49 11.71 -17.87
C GLU A 144 7.23 13.23 -17.83
N VAL A 145 6.02 13.66 -18.23
CA VAL A 145 5.62 15.06 -18.15
C VAL A 145 5.38 15.47 -16.71
N ILE A 146 4.76 14.61 -15.90
CA ILE A 146 4.56 14.84 -14.47
C ILE A 146 5.90 14.96 -13.76
N GLU A 147 6.83 14.04 -14.03
CA GLU A 147 8.19 14.05 -13.49
C GLU A 147 8.94 15.34 -13.85
N SER A 148 8.83 15.78 -15.10
CA SER A 148 9.45 17.04 -15.58
C SER A 148 8.89 18.25 -14.84
N VAL A 149 7.56 18.35 -14.71
CA VAL A 149 6.94 19.45 -13.97
C VAL A 149 7.33 19.43 -12.49
N CYS A 150 7.38 18.25 -11.85
CA CYS A 150 7.85 18.13 -10.47
C CYS A 150 9.32 18.58 -10.33
N ALA A 151 10.18 18.23 -11.29
CA ALA A 151 11.60 18.60 -11.25
C ALA A 151 11.83 20.13 -11.37
N GLU A 152 10.90 20.86 -11.95
CA GLU A 152 10.93 22.34 -12.03
C GLU A 152 10.46 23.04 -10.74
N LEU A 153 9.86 22.29 -9.82
CA LEU A 153 9.24 22.81 -8.60
C LEU A 153 9.99 22.31 -7.36
N GLU A 154 10.45 23.23 -6.53
CA GLU A 154 11.04 22.87 -5.26
C GLU A 154 9.99 22.25 -4.33
N GLY A 155 10.34 21.14 -3.68
CA GLY A 155 9.50 20.51 -2.68
C GLY A 155 8.31 19.70 -3.21
N VAL A 156 8.22 19.42 -4.51
CA VAL A 156 7.18 18.57 -5.11
C VAL A 156 7.80 17.32 -5.73
N VAL A 157 7.24 16.16 -5.42
CA VAL A 157 7.70 14.88 -5.96
C VAL A 157 6.53 14.02 -6.45
N PRO A 158 6.74 13.14 -7.44
CA PRO A 158 5.82 12.04 -7.70
C PRO A 158 5.83 11.07 -6.51
N ALA A 159 4.65 10.75 -5.97
CA ALA A 159 4.50 9.95 -4.75
C ALA A 159 3.86 8.59 -4.99
N ASN A 160 2.87 8.48 -5.89
CA ASN A 160 2.24 7.21 -6.20
C ASN A 160 1.97 7.09 -7.70
N TYR A 161 2.60 6.13 -8.35
CA TYR A 161 2.28 5.72 -9.72
C TYR A 161 1.16 4.67 -9.67
N ASN A 162 -0.09 5.12 -9.62
CA ASN A 162 -1.23 4.25 -9.30
C ASN A 162 -1.74 3.44 -10.49
N SER A 163 -1.78 4.03 -11.68
CA SER A 163 -2.09 3.36 -12.94
C SER A 163 -1.65 4.23 -14.10
N PRO A 164 -1.54 3.73 -15.34
CA PRO A 164 -1.22 4.55 -16.48
C PRO A 164 -2.08 5.82 -16.56
N GLY A 165 -1.44 6.98 -16.56
CA GLY A 165 -2.12 8.28 -16.56
C GLY A 165 -2.79 8.68 -15.23
N GLN A 166 -2.44 8.02 -14.12
CA GLN A 166 -2.87 8.42 -12.78
C GLN A 166 -1.69 8.38 -11.82
N VAL A 167 -1.10 9.54 -11.56
CA VAL A 167 -0.01 9.74 -10.60
C VAL A 167 -0.47 10.68 -9.51
N VAL A 168 -0.08 10.39 -8.27
CA VAL A 168 -0.25 11.31 -7.14
C VAL A 168 1.09 12.00 -6.90
N ILE A 169 1.06 13.33 -6.79
CA ILE A 169 2.20 14.16 -6.40
C ILE A 169 2.08 14.58 -4.95
N SER A 170 3.21 14.85 -4.30
CA SER A 170 3.28 15.12 -2.86
C SER A 170 4.30 16.22 -2.57
N GLY A 171 4.00 17.08 -1.58
CA GLY A 171 4.89 18.17 -1.19
C GLY A 171 4.25 19.15 -0.21
N GLU A 172 4.89 20.28 0.00
CA GLU A 172 4.32 21.38 0.78
C GLU A 172 3.03 21.88 0.14
N ALA A 173 2.06 22.29 0.95
CA ALA A 173 0.72 22.65 0.47
C ALA A 173 0.74 23.74 -0.62
N SER A 174 1.52 24.81 -0.41
CA SER A 174 1.66 25.89 -1.38
C SER A 174 2.33 25.48 -2.69
N ALA A 175 3.30 24.56 -2.60
CA ALA A 175 3.97 24.01 -3.77
C ALA A 175 3.06 23.07 -4.58
N ILE A 176 2.21 22.30 -3.90
CA ILE A 176 1.20 21.44 -4.54
C ILE A 176 0.13 22.27 -5.25
N ASP A 177 -0.31 23.40 -4.67
CA ASP A 177 -1.25 24.32 -5.34
C ASP A 177 -0.66 24.83 -6.67
N LEU A 178 0.59 25.29 -6.67
CA LEU A 178 1.31 25.69 -7.87
C LEU A 178 1.48 24.54 -8.86
N ALA A 179 1.84 23.36 -8.37
CA ALA A 179 1.98 22.16 -9.19
C ALA A 179 0.66 21.79 -9.89
N CYS A 180 -0.47 21.89 -9.20
CA CYS A 180 -1.78 21.65 -9.81
C CYS A 180 -2.08 22.58 -10.99
N VAL A 181 -1.66 23.86 -10.91
CA VAL A 181 -1.79 24.82 -12.03
C VAL A 181 -0.90 24.38 -13.20
N LYS A 182 0.39 24.15 -12.94
CA LYS A 182 1.37 23.74 -13.97
C LYS A 182 1.01 22.41 -14.63
N MET A 183 0.50 21.43 -13.87
CA MET A 183 0.04 20.16 -14.42
C MET A 183 -1.13 20.33 -15.40
N LYS A 184 -2.06 21.25 -15.09
CA LYS A 184 -3.17 21.59 -15.99
C LYS A 184 -2.67 22.31 -17.26
N GLU A 185 -1.73 23.24 -17.13
CA GLU A 185 -1.09 23.94 -18.26
C GLU A 185 -0.33 22.93 -19.15
N ALA A 186 0.29 21.90 -18.56
CA ALA A 186 0.95 20.81 -19.29
C ALA A 186 -0.01 19.81 -19.94
N GLY A 187 -1.33 19.97 -19.75
CA GLY A 187 -2.36 19.17 -20.41
C GLY A 187 -3.04 18.11 -19.54
N ALA A 188 -2.81 18.09 -18.23
CA ALA A 188 -3.55 17.18 -17.35
C ALA A 188 -5.06 17.43 -17.43
N LYS A 189 -5.84 16.35 -17.60
CA LYS A 189 -7.31 16.46 -17.57
C LYS A 189 -7.81 16.96 -16.21
N ARG A 190 -7.15 16.53 -15.14
CA ARG A 190 -7.40 16.96 -13.76
C ARG A 190 -6.09 17.00 -12.98
N ALA A 191 -5.95 17.97 -12.11
CA ALA A 191 -4.97 18.02 -11.03
C ALA A 191 -5.73 18.51 -9.80
N LEU A 192 -6.01 17.60 -8.86
CA LEU A 192 -6.94 17.83 -7.75
C LEU A 192 -6.24 17.51 -6.43
N PRO A 193 -6.18 18.46 -5.49
CA PRO A 193 -5.75 18.18 -4.12
C PRO A 193 -6.57 17.04 -3.51
N LEU A 194 -5.92 16.21 -2.72
CA LEU A 194 -6.54 15.13 -1.98
C LEU A 194 -6.85 15.56 -0.55
N SER A 195 -7.89 14.99 0.03
CA SER A 195 -8.24 15.21 1.45
C SER A 195 -7.34 14.38 2.35
N VAL A 196 -6.05 14.70 2.38
CA VAL A 196 -5.03 14.06 3.23
C VAL A 196 -4.28 15.11 4.03
N SER A 197 -3.80 14.75 5.21
CA SER A 197 -3.19 15.67 6.17
C SER A 197 -1.68 15.83 6.01
N GLY A 198 -1.04 15.23 5.00
CA GLY A 198 0.41 15.27 4.88
C GLY A 198 0.95 14.92 3.51
N ALA A 199 2.22 15.26 3.32
CA ALA A 199 2.99 14.99 2.11
C ALA A 199 3.66 13.61 2.17
N PHE A 200 2.86 12.55 2.08
CA PHE A 200 3.35 11.17 2.15
C PHE A 200 4.21 10.82 0.95
N HIS A 201 5.14 9.88 1.14
CA HIS A 201 6.09 9.43 0.11
C HIS A 201 6.93 10.57 -0.50
N SER A 202 7.31 11.55 0.34
CA SER A 202 8.14 12.70 -0.02
C SER A 202 9.28 12.88 0.99
N PRO A 203 10.28 13.73 0.71
CA PRO A 203 11.32 14.07 1.66
C PRO A 203 10.83 14.63 3.00
N LEU A 204 9.60 15.19 3.06
CA LEU A 204 8.99 15.68 4.30
C LEU A 204 8.71 14.57 5.32
N MET A 205 8.75 13.30 4.92
CA MET A 205 8.62 12.14 5.80
C MET A 205 9.97 11.63 6.35
N GLU A 206 11.08 12.31 6.09
CA GLU A 206 12.40 11.88 6.53
C GLU A 206 12.51 11.65 8.05
N PRO A 207 11.97 12.53 8.93
CA PRO A 207 12.02 12.28 10.37
C PRO A 207 11.27 11.00 10.77
N ALA A 208 10.14 10.71 10.12
CA ALA A 208 9.39 9.48 10.36
C ALA A 208 10.16 8.25 9.86
N ARG A 209 10.84 8.35 8.71
CA ARG A 209 11.71 7.30 8.18
C ARG A 209 12.84 6.94 9.14
N GLU A 210 13.51 7.94 9.72
CA GLU A 210 14.58 7.72 10.68
C GLU A 210 14.10 7.02 11.96
N ALA A 211 12.96 7.46 12.50
CA ALA A 211 12.39 6.88 13.71
C ALA A 211 11.92 5.43 13.46
N LEU A 212 11.19 5.19 12.37
CA LEU A 212 10.72 3.86 11.97
C LEU A 212 11.91 2.94 11.61
N GLY A 213 12.97 3.49 11.02
CA GLY A 213 14.15 2.75 10.61
C GLY A 213 14.81 1.98 11.74
N LYS A 214 14.97 2.62 12.90
CA LYS A 214 15.53 1.97 14.10
C LYS A 214 14.67 0.78 14.55
N ALA A 215 13.36 0.90 14.46
CA ALA A 215 12.45 -0.17 14.82
C ALA A 215 12.47 -1.32 13.78
N ILE A 216 12.53 -1.01 12.49
CA ILE A 216 12.66 -2.02 11.43
C ILE A 216 13.96 -2.81 11.58
N GLU A 217 15.09 -2.13 11.84
CA GLU A 217 16.38 -2.79 12.04
C GLU A 217 16.36 -3.74 13.24
N ALA A 218 15.71 -3.35 14.33
CA ALA A 218 15.58 -4.15 15.54
C ALA A 218 14.57 -5.31 15.41
N THR A 219 13.69 -5.26 14.42
CA THR A 219 12.64 -6.27 14.22
C THR A 219 13.17 -7.47 13.44
N PRO A 220 12.91 -8.72 13.89
CA PRO A 220 13.25 -9.91 13.15
C PRO A 220 12.44 -10.03 11.85
N PHE A 221 13.12 -10.21 10.72
CA PHE A 221 12.51 -10.59 9.46
C PHE A 221 12.94 -11.99 9.08
N ARG A 222 12.04 -12.76 8.47
CA ARG A 222 12.26 -14.13 8.03
C ARG A 222 12.26 -14.19 6.51
N VAL A 223 12.80 -15.26 5.96
CA VAL A 223 12.66 -15.57 4.53
C VAL A 223 11.18 -15.80 4.23
N PRO A 224 10.57 -15.02 3.33
CA PRO A 224 9.15 -15.16 2.99
C PRO A 224 8.87 -16.47 2.24
N ARG A 225 7.64 -16.98 2.36
CA ARG A 225 7.18 -18.19 1.67
C ARG A 225 7.01 -17.99 0.15
N CYS A 226 6.79 -16.77 -0.27
CA CYS A 226 6.69 -16.36 -1.66
C CYS A 226 7.30 -14.95 -1.82
N PRO A 227 7.68 -14.54 -3.05
CA PRO A 227 8.25 -13.22 -3.26
C PRO A 227 7.26 -12.10 -2.93
N ILE A 228 7.78 -11.03 -2.28
CA ILE A 228 7.08 -9.78 -2.10
C ILE A 228 7.58 -8.74 -3.10
N TYR A 229 6.64 -8.07 -3.79
CA TYR A 229 6.93 -6.95 -4.68
C TYR A 229 6.84 -5.65 -3.89
N GLN A 230 7.97 -4.97 -3.71
CA GLN A 230 8.07 -3.83 -2.81
C GLN A 230 7.89 -2.49 -3.54
N ASN A 231 7.25 -1.53 -2.87
CA ASN A 231 6.82 -0.25 -3.47
C ASN A 231 7.96 0.54 -4.11
N VAL A 232 9.13 0.54 -3.50
CA VAL A 232 10.28 1.37 -3.92
C VAL A 232 10.89 0.88 -5.24
N THR A 233 10.98 -0.44 -5.42
CA THR A 233 11.64 -1.07 -6.57
C THR A 233 10.66 -1.62 -7.59
N ALA A 234 9.43 -1.93 -7.17
CA ALA A 234 8.45 -2.71 -7.90
C ALA A 234 8.92 -4.14 -8.25
N LEU A 235 10.06 -4.58 -7.73
CA LEU A 235 10.67 -5.88 -8.02
C LEU A 235 10.41 -6.88 -6.90
N PRO A 236 10.38 -8.19 -7.20
CA PRO A 236 10.23 -9.24 -6.21
C PRO A 236 11.48 -9.40 -5.36
N SER A 237 11.29 -9.71 -4.09
CA SER A 237 12.37 -10.11 -3.18
C SER A 237 11.93 -11.25 -2.26
N THR A 238 12.87 -12.13 -1.93
CA THR A 238 12.76 -13.14 -0.89
C THR A 238 13.88 -13.02 0.15
N ASP A 239 14.76 -12.03 -0.02
CA ASP A 239 15.88 -11.79 0.88
C ASP A 239 15.47 -10.81 1.99
N PRO A 240 15.53 -11.22 3.28
CA PRO A 240 15.11 -10.38 4.40
C PRO A 240 15.86 -9.04 4.50
N GLU A 241 17.16 -9.01 4.18
CA GLU A 241 17.95 -7.79 4.26
C GLU A 241 17.57 -6.79 3.16
N THR A 242 17.35 -7.29 1.94
CA THR A 242 16.80 -6.47 0.85
C THR A 242 15.41 -5.95 1.19
N ILE A 243 14.56 -6.78 1.79
CA ILE A 243 13.21 -6.40 2.21
C ILE A 243 13.26 -5.27 3.24
N LYS A 244 14.10 -5.38 4.27
CA LYS A 244 14.33 -4.34 5.27
C LYS A 244 14.82 -3.04 4.63
N ALA A 245 15.86 -3.12 3.80
CA ALA A 245 16.45 -1.96 3.15
C ALA A 245 15.46 -1.19 2.27
N ASN A 246 14.56 -1.89 1.57
CA ASN A 246 13.51 -1.28 0.77
C ASN A 246 12.42 -0.67 1.65
N LEU A 247 12.00 -1.37 2.71
CA LEU A 247 10.98 -0.88 3.64
C LEU A 247 11.43 0.41 4.35
N LEU A 248 12.72 0.52 4.68
CA LEU A 248 13.34 1.74 5.23
C LEU A 248 13.20 2.94 4.30
N LYS A 249 13.23 2.75 2.99
CA LYS A 249 13.13 3.81 1.99
C LYS A 249 11.69 4.18 1.65
N GLN A 250 10.72 3.33 1.99
CA GLN A 250 9.35 3.43 1.51
C GLN A 250 8.68 4.78 1.82
N LEU A 251 8.89 5.31 3.05
CA LEU A 251 8.20 6.56 3.47
C LEU A 251 8.60 7.80 2.67
N THR A 252 9.82 7.81 2.13
CA THR A 252 10.38 8.94 1.39
C THR A 252 10.57 8.65 -0.09
N SER A 253 10.03 7.52 -0.57
CA SER A 253 10.13 7.08 -1.97
C SER A 253 8.75 6.85 -2.57
N PRO A 254 8.62 6.93 -3.89
CA PRO A 254 7.34 6.70 -4.55
C PRO A 254 6.86 5.25 -4.43
N VAL A 255 5.54 5.09 -4.34
CA VAL A 255 4.87 3.80 -4.52
C VAL A 255 4.74 3.53 -6.02
N ARG A 256 5.47 2.57 -6.54
CA ARG A 256 5.50 2.18 -7.95
C ARG A 256 4.46 1.10 -8.26
N TRP A 257 3.19 1.39 -7.96
CA TRP A 257 2.13 0.39 -8.06
C TRP A 257 1.88 -0.10 -9.47
N THR A 258 1.91 0.80 -10.45
CA THR A 258 1.80 0.44 -11.88
C THR A 258 2.84 -0.59 -12.26
N GLN A 259 4.11 -0.30 -11.96
CA GLN A 259 5.23 -1.18 -12.28
C GLN A 259 5.16 -2.49 -11.48
N THR A 260 4.71 -2.43 -10.22
CA THR A 260 4.51 -3.62 -9.37
C THR A 260 3.54 -4.60 -10.04
N VAL A 261 2.35 -4.13 -10.43
CA VAL A 261 1.34 -4.99 -11.08
C VAL A 261 1.84 -5.49 -12.44
N GLN A 262 2.52 -4.64 -13.23
CA GLN A 262 3.10 -5.05 -14.50
C GLN A 262 4.14 -6.17 -14.34
N ASN A 263 5.01 -6.07 -13.34
CA ASN A 263 6.00 -7.11 -13.04
C ASN A 263 5.35 -8.40 -12.54
N MET A 264 4.33 -8.31 -11.68
CA MET A 264 3.57 -9.48 -11.24
C MET A 264 2.89 -10.21 -12.41
N LEU A 265 2.30 -9.46 -13.35
CA LEU A 265 1.72 -10.01 -14.59
C LEU A 265 2.79 -10.68 -15.46
N ALA A 266 3.95 -10.03 -15.66
CA ALA A 266 5.07 -10.57 -16.42
C ALA A 266 5.61 -11.87 -15.80
N ASP A 267 5.58 -11.98 -14.47
CA ASP A 267 6.00 -13.17 -13.72
C ASP A 267 4.89 -14.23 -13.63
N GLY A 268 3.75 -14.02 -14.32
CA GLY A 268 2.71 -15.01 -14.53
C GLY A 268 1.52 -14.93 -13.59
N ALA A 269 1.29 -13.82 -12.89
CA ALA A 269 0.07 -13.61 -12.12
C ALA A 269 -1.14 -13.53 -13.06
N THR A 270 -2.14 -14.38 -12.83
CA THR A 270 -3.41 -14.39 -13.57
C THR A 270 -4.61 -14.26 -12.65
N ARG A 271 -4.41 -14.39 -11.34
CA ARG A 271 -5.43 -14.18 -10.31
C ARG A 271 -4.92 -13.18 -9.28
N PHE A 272 -5.63 -12.07 -9.12
CA PHE A 272 -5.36 -11.05 -8.10
C PHE A 272 -6.48 -11.09 -7.05
N VAL A 273 -6.11 -11.23 -5.79
CA VAL A 273 -7.03 -11.24 -4.65
C VAL A 273 -6.68 -10.05 -3.75
N GLU A 274 -7.56 -9.06 -3.67
CA GLU A 274 -7.43 -7.96 -2.73
C GLU A 274 -7.95 -8.40 -1.37
N LEU A 275 -7.09 -8.44 -0.36
CA LEU A 275 -7.40 -8.80 1.02
C LEU A 275 -7.35 -7.55 1.89
N GLY A 276 -8.52 -7.10 2.33
CA GLY A 276 -8.64 -5.89 3.15
C GLY A 276 -9.85 -5.05 2.77
N PRO A 277 -10.05 -3.90 3.45
CA PRO A 277 -11.22 -3.06 3.23
C PRO A 277 -11.24 -2.43 1.84
N GLY A 278 -12.42 -2.35 1.24
CA GLY A 278 -12.65 -1.67 -0.03
C GLY A 278 -12.22 -2.44 -1.29
N THR A 279 -12.20 -1.76 -2.44
CA THR A 279 -11.96 -2.37 -3.76
C THR A 279 -11.02 -1.54 -4.64
N VAL A 280 -10.19 -0.71 -4.02
CA VAL A 280 -9.36 0.26 -4.73
C VAL A 280 -8.34 -0.41 -5.63
N LEU A 281 -7.64 -1.42 -5.13
CA LEU A 281 -6.58 -2.08 -5.89
C LEU A 281 -7.14 -2.92 -7.04
N GLN A 282 -8.33 -3.50 -6.90
CA GLN A 282 -9.02 -4.18 -8.01
C GLN A 282 -9.22 -3.22 -9.19
N GLY A 283 -9.68 -2.00 -8.90
CA GLY A 283 -9.84 -0.95 -9.90
C GLY A 283 -8.52 -0.52 -10.55
N LEU A 284 -7.43 -0.49 -9.80
CA LEU A 284 -6.10 -0.17 -10.33
C LEU A 284 -5.56 -1.32 -11.20
N VAL A 285 -5.63 -2.57 -10.74
CA VAL A 285 -5.20 -3.74 -11.52
C VAL A 285 -5.92 -3.80 -12.86
N LYS A 286 -7.25 -3.57 -12.89
CA LYS A 286 -8.06 -3.52 -14.13
C LYS A 286 -7.57 -2.46 -15.13
N ARG A 287 -7.02 -1.34 -14.65
CA ARG A 287 -6.50 -0.26 -15.52
C ARG A 287 -5.06 -0.52 -15.98
N ILE A 288 -4.31 -1.29 -15.21
CA ILE A 288 -2.90 -1.60 -15.49
C ILE A 288 -2.80 -2.79 -16.43
N ALA A 289 -3.63 -3.80 -16.25
CA ALA A 289 -3.59 -5.03 -17.04
C ALA A 289 -3.91 -4.74 -18.52
N PRO A 290 -3.06 -5.18 -19.46
CA PRO A 290 -3.29 -4.98 -20.90
C PRO A 290 -4.50 -5.77 -21.40
N SER A 291 -4.80 -6.93 -20.80
CA SER A 291 -5.94 -7.80 -21.09
C SER A 291 -6.69 -8.14 -19.79
N PRO A 292 -7.45 -7.20 -19.23
CA PRO A 292 -8.10 -7.42 -17.93
C PRO A 292 -9.15 -8.54 -17.94
N THR A 293 -9.60 -8.99 -19.11
CA THR A 293 -10.51 -10.12 -19.26
C THR A 293 -9.83 -11.48 -19.20
N GLU A 294 -8.50 -11.53 -19.27
CA GLU A 294 -7.71 -12.76 -19.18
C GLU A 294 -7.19 -13.05 -17.77
N ILE A 295 -7.50 -12.16 -16.82
CA ILE A 295 -7.12 -12.29 -15.42
C ILE A 295 -8.35 -12.29 -14.52
N SER A 296 -8.26 -13.01 -13.39
CA SER A 296 -9.27 -12.94 -12.32
C SER A 296 -8.87 -11.84 -11.33
N ILE A 297 -9.81 -11.00 -10.96
CA ILE A 297 -9.63 -9.93 -9.98
C ILE A 297 -10.82 -9.97 -9.04
N GLU A 298 -10.56 -10.28 -7.78
CA GLU A 298 -11.56 -10.40 -6.74
C GLU A 298 -11.12 -9.72 -5.45
N GLY A 299 -12.05 -9.43 -4.56
CA GLY A 299 -11.80 -8.88 -3.23
C GLY A 299 -12.46 -9.72 -2.15
N ILE A 300 -11.78 -9.87 -1.05
CA ILE A 300 -12.29 -10.44 0.21
C ILE A 300 -12.18 -9.32 1.24
N GLN A 301 -13.34 -8.95 1.79
CA GLN A 301 -13.47 -7.80 2.70
C GLN A 301 -13.85 -8.24 4.11
#